data_b18fda7fa93c9a09aa3f30a2b08f5e7f
#
_entry.id   b18fda7fa93c9a09aa3f30a2b08f5e7f
#
_cell.length_a   1.000
_cell.length_b   1.000
_cell.length_c   1.000
_cell.angle_alpha   90.00
_cell.angle_beta   90.00
_cell.angle_gamma   90.00
#
_symmetry.space_group_name_H-M   'P 1'
#
loop_
_entity.id
_entity.type
_entity.pdbx_description
1 polymer ?
#
loop_
_entity_poly.entity_id
_entity_poly.type
_entity_poly.pdbx_seq_one_letter_code
_entity_poly.pdbx_strand_id
1 'polypeptide(L)'
;MQMKLTANQKIQISLRNKFLKKGVKMISPETIFFSKDTSIGKNVTIEPYVVILEKVSIKNNVRICSFSHLENVKVENNVSIGPYARIRPGTTLKSGSKIGNFVEIKKSTVGINSKINHLSYVGDTSVGKSVNIGAG
;
A
#
# COMPACT_ATOMS: atom_id res chain seq x y z
N MET A 1 12.58 31.46 12.77
CA MET A 1 13.69 30.63 12.25
C MET A 1 13.19 29.78 11.09
N GLN A 2 13.85 29.84 9.97
CA GLN A 2 13.54 28.98 8.83
C GLN A 2 14.28 27.65 8.99
N MET A 3 13.54 26.57 8.83
CA MET A 3 14.15 25.24 8.76
C MET A 3 14.55 24.94 7.32
N LYS A 4 15.77 24.46 7.16
CA LYS A 4 16.22 23.96 5.85
C LYS A 4 15.66 22.58 5.61
N LEU A 5 15.25 22.32 4.37
CA LEU A 5 14.82 20.98 3.97
C LEU A 5 15.98 19.99 4.02
N THR A 6 15.75 18.83 4.61
CA THR A 6 16.70 17.72 4.56
C THR A 6 16.76 17.13 3.15
N ALA A 7 17.79 16.33 2.88
CA ALA A 7 17.91 15.63 1.60
C ALA A 7 16.68 14.75 1.34
N ASN A 8 16.21 14.05 2.38
CA ASN A 8 15.02 13.18 2.25
C ASN A 8 13.74 13.98 1.96
N GLN A 9 13.57 15.15 2.59
CA GLN A 9 12.42 16.01 2.30
C GLN A 9 12.40 16.45 0.84
N LYS A 10 13.57 16.78 0.27
CA LYS A 10 13.68 17.15 -1.14
C LYS A 10 13.34 15.98 -2.05
N ILE A 11 13.79 14.78 -1.70
CA ILE A 11 13.47 13.55 -2.44
C ILE A 11 11.97 13.31 -2.42
N GLN A 12 11.33 13.44 -1.25
CA GLN A 12 9.89 13.24 -1.13
C GLN A 12 9.09 14.23 -1.97
N ILE A 13 9.49 15.50 -2.01
CA ILE A 13 8.84 16.50 -2.86
C ILE A 13 8.94 16.07 -4.33
N SER A 14 10.10 15.62 -4.77
CA SER A 14 10.33 15.17 -6.14
C SER A 14 9.46 13.95 -6.48
N LEU A 15 9.40 12.97 -5.59
CA LEU A 15 8.60 11.75 -5.79
C LEU A 15 7.10 12.05 -5.84
N ARG A 16 6.62 12.88 -4.92
CA ARG A 16 5.21 13.28 -4.90
C ARG A 16 4.82 14.00 -6.18
N ASN A 17 5.65 14.91 -6.66
CA ASN A 17 5.41 15.61 -7.91
C ASN A 17 5.40 14.65 -9.11
N LYS A 18 6.30 13.69 -9.14
CA LYS A 18 6.34 12.66 -10.18
C LYS A 18 5.03 11.88 -10.25
N PHE A 19 4.52 11.44 -9.10
CA PHE A 19 3.29 10.64 -9.05
C PHE A 19 2.04 11.49 -9.32
N LEU A 20 2.01 12.75 -8.88
CA LEU A 20 0.92 13.66 -9.22
C LEU A 20 0.84 13.87 -10.74
N LYS A 21 1.98 14.09 -11.40
CA LYS A 21 2.03 14.22 -12.85
C LYS A 21 1.57 12.95 -13.57
N LYS A 22 1.83 11.81 -12.99
CA LYS A 22 1.42 10.52 -13.54
C LYS A 22 -0.08 10.25 -13.35
N GLY A 23 -0.77 11.05 -12.55
CA GLY A 23 -2.19 10.91 -12.32
C GLY A 23 -2.58 10.16 -11.05
N VAL A 24 -1.63 9.90 -10.16
CA VAL A 24 -1.95 9.31 -8.86
C VAL A 24 -2.74 10.32 -8.04
N LYS A 25 -3.88 9.89 -7.50
CA LYS A 25 -4.71 10.75 -6.66
C LYS A 25 -4.25 10.67 -5.22
N MET A 26 -3.78 11.80 -4.70
CA MET A 26 -3.33 11.91 -3.31
C MET A 26 -4.10 13.06 -2.65
N ILE A 27 -4.89 12.74 -1.62
CA ILE A 27 -5.69 13.74 -0.92
C ILE A 27 -4.80 14.76 -0.22
N SER A 28 -3.71 14.30 0.41
CA SER A 28 -2.72 15.14 1.09
C SER A 28 -1.32 14.64 0.74
N PRO A 29 -0.78 15.03 -0.42
CA PRO A 29 0.50 14.47 -0.87
C PRO A 29 1.64 14.63 0.14
N GLU A 30 1.66 15.73 0.88
CA GLU A 30 2.69 16.02 1.87
C GLU A 30 2.73 15.03 3.04
N THR A 31 1.70 14.23 3.20
CA THR A 31 1.60 13.21 4.27
C THR A 31 1.99 11.82 3.82
N ILE A 32 2.30 11.63 2.55
CA ILE A 32 2.60 10.31 2.00
C ILE A 32 4.11 10.19 1.80
N PHE A 33 4.67 9.10 2.26
CA PHE A 33 6.09 8.81 2.14
C PHE A 33 6.32 7.72 1.10
N PHE A 34 7.19 8.00 0.12
CA PHE A 34 7.54 7.06 -0.95
C PHE A 34 9.00 6.66 -0.89
N SER A 35 9.34 5.52 -1.49
CA SER A 35 10.71 5.14 -1.79
C SER A 35 11.05 5.50 -3.23
N LYS A 36 12.35 5.62 -3.52
CA LYS A 36 12.81 5.94 -4.88
C LYS A 36 12.40 4.88 -5.90
N ASP A 37 12.27 3.62 -5.46
CA ASP A 37 11.92 2.49 -6.32
C ASP A 37 10.42 2.18 -6.35
N THR A 38 9.59 3.03 -5.74
CA THR A 38 8.13 2.83 -5.77
C THR A 38 7.61 2.88 -7.20
N SER A 39 6.82 1.89 -7.57
CA SER A 39 6.18 1.82 -8.88
C SER A 39 4.66 1.86 -8.71
N ILE A 40 3.99 2.76 -9.43
CA ILE A 40 2.54 2.96 -9.31
C ILE A 40 1.91 3.01 -10.70
N GLY A 41 0.85 2.23 -10.90
CA GLY A 41 0.09 2.19 -12.13
C GLY A 41 -0.94 3.30 -12.27
N LYS A 42 -2.00 3.01 -13.02
CA LYS A 42 -3.07 3.97 -13.33
C LYS A 42 -4.23 3.86 -12.35
N ASN A 43 -4.94 4.98 -12.16
CA ASN A 43 -6.14 5.06 -11.33
C ASN A 43 -5.89 4.55 -9.91
N VAL A 44 -4.81 5.03 -9.30
CA VAL A 44 -4.46 4.71 -7.92
C VAL A 44 -4.80 5.89 -7.04
N THR A 45 -5.44 5.61 -5.90
CA THR A 45 -5.78 6.62 -4.89
C THR A 45 -5.07 6.27 -3.60
N ILE A 46 -4.38 7.27 -3.02
CA ILE A 46 -3.67 7.09 -1.76
C ILE A 46 -4.17 8.14 -0.77
N GLU A 47 -4.70 7.67 0.35
CA GLU A 47 -5.20 8.53 1.42
C GLU A 47 -4.05 9.09 2.27
N PRO A 48 -4.32 10.07 3.15
CA PRO A 48 -3.28 10.67 3.98
C PRO A 48 -2.57 9.67 4.89
N TYR A 49 -1.32 9.98 5.23
CA TYR A 49 -0.51 9.24 6.20
C TYR A 49 -0.26 7.78 5.82
N VAL A 50 0.10 7.57 4.56
CA VAL A 50 0.52 6.25 4.07
C VAL A 50 2.05 6.24 3.92
N VAL A 51 2.68 5.17 4.37
CA VAL A 51 4.12 4.97 4.26
C VAL A 51 4.39 3.82 3.29
N ILE A 52 5.13 4.11 2.23
CA ILE A 52 5.52 3.12 1.24
C ILE A 52 7.05 3.03 1.25
N LEU A 53 7.54 1.92 1.80
CA LEU A 53 8.97 1.66 1.86
C LEU A 53 9.45 0.95 0.59
N GLU A 54 10.64 0.37 0.64
CA GLU A 54 11.31 -0.16 -0.55
C GLU A 54 10.59 -1.36 -1.18
N LYS A 55 10.80 -1.55 -2.47
CA LYS A 55 10.35 -2.70 -3.25
C LYS A 55 8.83 -2.88 -3.23
N VAL A 56 8.11 -1.79 -3.38
CA VAL A 56 6.65 -1.82 -3.50
C VAL A 56 6.25 -1.53 -4.93
N SER A 57 5.49 -2.43 -5.53
CA SER A 57 4.91 -2.23 -6.84
C SER A 57 3.39 -2.27 -6.74
N ILE A 58 2.75 -1.24 -7.27
CA ILE A 58 1.30 -1.06 -7.22
C ILE A 58 0.80 -0.97 -8.65
N LYS A 59 -0.11 -1.86 -9.02
CA LYS A 59 -0.69 -1.86 -10.36
C LYS A 59 -1.89 -0.91 -10.44
N ASN A 60 -2.90 -1.25 -11.23
CA ASN A 60 -3.98 -0.33 -11.57
C ASN A 60 -5.18 -0.46 -10.66
N ASN A 61 -5.94 0.61 -10.51
CA ASN A 61 -7.22 0.63 -9.78
C ASN A 61 -7.05 0.20 -8.32
N VAL A 62 -6.00 0.67 -7.67
CA VAL A 62 -5.70 0.34 -6.28
C VAL A 62 -6.04 1.52 -5.39
N ARG A 63 -6.60 1.22 -4.22
CA ARG A 63 -6.84 2.21 -3.18
C ARG A 63 -6.07 1.84 -1.92
N ILE A 64 -5.26 2.77 -1.44
CA ILE A 64 -4.52 2.59 -0.18
C ILE A 64 -5.07 3.59 0.82
N CYS A 65 -5.68 3.10 1.89
CA CYS A 65 -6.33 3.91 2.90
C CYS A 65 -5.36 4.31 4.01
N SER A 66 -5.73 5.36 4.73
CA SER A 66 -4.87 6.04 5.71
C SER A 66 -4.22 5.11 6.73
N PHE A 67 -3.03 5.51 7.17
CA PHE A 67 -2.25 4.82 8.19
C PHE A 67 -1.85 3.40 7.81
N SER A 68 -1.72 3.14 6.52
CA SER A 68 -1.19 1.86 6.03
C SER A 68 0.31 1.95 5.78
N HIS A 69 0.99 0.83 5.94
CA HIS A 69 2.45 0.75 5.88
C HIS A 69 2.84 -0.46 5.03
N LEU A 70 3.53 -0.23 3.92
CA LEU A 70 3.89 -1.26 2.95
C LEU A 70 5.40 -1.34 2.75
N GLU A 71 5.91 -2.57 2.71
CA GLU A 71 7.32 -2.82 2.42
C GLU A 71 7.48 -4.14 1.66
N ASN A 72 8.18 -4.11 0.54
CA ASN A 72 8.45 -5.28 -0.32
C ASN A 72 7.17 -6.08 -0.60
N VAL A 73 6.24 -5.42 -1.28
CA VAL A 73 4.89 -5.93 -1.56
C VAL A 73 4.58 -5.77 -3.03
N LYS A 74 3.99 -6.79 -3.62
CA LYS A 74 3.40 -6.70 -4.96
C LYS A 74 1.89 -6.56 -4.82
N VAL A 75 1.36 -5.44 -5.27
CA VAL A 75 -0.08 -5.16 -5.26
C VAL A 75 -0.58 -5.21 -6.69
N GLU A 76 -1.44 -6.17 -6.98
CA GLU A 76 -2.01 -6.34 -8.32
C GLU A 76 -3.23 -5.43 -8.52
N ASN A 77 -3.96 -5.64 -9.62
CA ASN A 77 -5.05 -4.75 -9.99
C ASN A 77 -6.25 -4.86 -9.05
N ASN A 78 -6.98 -3.78 -8.87
CA ASN A 78 -8.27 -3.75 -8.17
C ASN A 78 -8.15 -4.17 -6.70
N VAL A 79 -7.05 -3.81 -6.03
CA VAL A 79 -6.81 -4.14 -4.63
C VAL A 79 -7.14 -2.94 -3.75
N SER A 80 -7.71 -3.21 -2.58
CA SER A 80 -7.97 -2.20 -1.56
C SER A 80 -7.21 -2.58 -0.28
N ILE A 81 -6.52 -1.60 0.32
CA ILE A 81 -5.67 -1.81 1.50
C ILE A 81 -6.01 -0.79 2.57
N GLY A 82 -6.23 -1.25 3.78
CA GLY A 82 -6.41 -0.42 4.95
C GLY A 82 -7.84 0.02 5.20
N PRO A 83 -8.03 1.02 6.09
CA PRO A 83 -6.99 1.75 6.83
C PRO A 83 -6.30 0.90 7.90
N TYR A 84 -5.17 1.41 8.42
CA TYR A 84 -4.41 0.72 9.47
C TYR A 84 -4.00 -0.70 9.08
N ALA A 85 -3.45 -0.87 7.89
CA ALA A 85 -2.94 -2.16 7.44
C ALA A 85 -1.41 -2.13 7.37
N ARG A 86 -0.78 -3.19 7.86
CA ARG A 86 0.67 -3.35 7.75
C ARG A 86 0.98 -4.53 6.86
N ILE A 87 1.55 -4.24 5.69
CA ILE A 87 1.93 -5.28 4.72
C ILE A 87 3.45 -5.38 4.73
N ARG A 88 3.93 -6.50 5.22
CA ARG A 88 5.35 -6.75 5.45
C ARG A 88 6.00 -7.48 4.28
N PRO A 89 7.36 -7.52 4.26
CA PRO A 89 8.10 -8.08 3.13
C PRO A 89 7.69 -9.49 2.70
N GLY A 90 7.75 -9.70 1.39
CA GLY A 90 7.49 -11.00 0.78
C GLY A 90 6.02 -11.29 0.50
N THR A 91 5.17 -10.27 0.53
CA THR A 91 3.72 -10.42 0.34
C THR A 91 3.31 -10.05 -1.07
N THR A 92 2.40 -10.83 -1.63
CA THR A 92 1.73 -10.54 -2.89
C THR A 92 0.23 -10.48 -2.66
N LEU A 93 -0.39 -9.36 -3.03
CA LEU A 93 -1.83 -9.17 -2.98
C LEU A 93 -2.37 -9.29 -4.40
N LYS A 94 -3.03 -10.40 -4.69
CA LYS A 94 -3.52 -10.66 -6.05
C LYS A 94 -4.77 -9.87 -6.37
N SER A 95 -5.10 -9.82 -7.65
CA SER A 95 -6.16 -8.96 -8.18
C SER A 95 -7.48 -9.13 -7.44
N GLY A 96 -8.11 -8.01 -7.11
CA GLY A 96 -9.39 -7.97 -6.44
C GLY A 96 -9.35 -8.29 -4.96
N SER A 97 -8.18 -8.55 -4.38
CA SER A 97 -8.10 -8.82 -2.94
C SER A 97 -8.38 -7.56 -2.13
N LYS A 98 -8.90 -7.74 -0.92
CA LYS A 98 -9.23 -6.65 -0.02
C LYS A 98 -8.62 -6.92 1.35
N ILE A 99 -7.79 -5.97 1.79
CA ILE A 99 -7.16 -6.01 3.11
C ILE A 99 -7.78 -4.89 3.93
N GLY A 100 -8.46 -5.24 4.99
CA GLY A 100 -9.17 -4.27 5.82
C GLY A 100 -8.32 -3.72 6.96
N ASN A 101 -9.00 -3.15 7.96
CA ASN A 101 -8.34 -2.44 9.04
C ASN A 101 -7.75 -3.37 10.10
N PHE A 102 -6.62 -2.94 10.66
CA PHE A 102 -5.89 -3.68 11.71
C PHE A 102 -5.52 -5.09 11.25
N VAL A 103 -5.05 -5.17 10.00
CA VAL A 103 -4.56 -6.42 9.42
C VAL A 103 -3.06 -6.31 9.20
N GLU A 104 -2.34 -7.33 9.63
CA GLU A 104 -0.90 -7.45 9.37
C GLU A 104 -0.65 -8.71 8.54
N ILE A 105 0.09 -8.55 7.44
CA ILE A 105 0.42 -9.66 6.54
C ILE A 105 1.93 -9.71 6.33
N LYS A 106 2.49 -10.91 6.44
CA LYS A 106 3.93 -11.13 6.26
C LYS A 106 4.16 -12.37 5.39
N LYS A 107 5.00 -12.24 4.38
CA LYS A 107 5.51 -13.35 3.57
C LYS A 107 4.37 -14.30 3.14
N SER A 108 3.33 -13.72 2.57
CA SER A 108 2.09 -14.42 2.22
C SER A 108 1.61 -14.03 0.84
N THR A 109 0.79 -14.88 0.25
CA THR A 109 0.07 -14.56 -0.97
C THR A 109 -1.42 -14.56 -0.67
N VAL A 110 -2.08 -13.43 -0.94
CA VAL A 110 -3.53 -13.33 -0.82
C VAL A 110 -4.13 -13.51 -2.21
N GLY A 111 -4.91 -14.56 -2.38
CA GLY A 111 -5.42 -14.96 -3.69
C GLY A 111 -6.44 -14.00 -4.28
N ILE A 112 -6.79 -14.24 -5.56
CA ILE A 112 -7.71 -13.40 -6.32
C ILE A 112 -9.06 -13.30 -5.60
N ASN A 113 -9.55 -12.07 -5.45
CA ASN A 113 -10.84 -11.75 -4.82
C ASN A 113 -10.99 -12.24 -3.38
N SER A 114 -9.89 -12.54 -2.70
CA SER A 114 -9.94 -12.92 -1.30
C SER A 114 -9.95 -11.69 -0.41
N LYS A 115 -10.60 -11.81 0.75
CA LYS A 115 -10.79 -10.71 1.69
C LYS A 115 -10.26 -11.09 3.06
N ILE A 116 -9.43 -10.24 3.63
CA ILE A 116 -9.03 -10.29 5.03
C ILE A 116 -9.56 -9.01 5.65
N ASN A 117 -10.71 -9.12 6.34
CA ASN A 117 -11.53 -7.94 6.62
C ASN A 117 -11.01 -7.07 7.75
N HIS A 118 -10.60 -7.65 8.88
CA HIS A 118 -10.12 -6.86 10.02
C HIS A 118 -9.54 -7.75 11.13
N LEU A 119 -8.72 -7.13 12.00
CA LEU A 119 -8.21 -7.72 13.25
C LEU A 119 -7.58 -9.10 13.03
N SER A 120 -6.69 -9.21 12.03
CA SER A 120 -6.09 -10.50 11.67
C SER A 120 -4.60 -10.37 11.43
N TYR A 121 -3.87 -11.42 11.77
CA TYR A 121 -2.50 -11.60 11.36
C TYR A 121 -2.41 -12.80 10.43
N VAL A 122 -1.78 -12.59 9.26
CA VAL A 122 -1.55 -13.65 8.28
C VAL A 122 -0.06 -13.71 7.98
N GLY A 123 0.60 -14.79 8.35
CA GLY A 123 2.02 -14.95 8.16
C GLY A 123 2.37 -16.28 7.50
N ASP A 124 3.33 -16.23 6.58
CA ASP A 124 3.87 -17.43 5.92
C ASP A 124 2.78 -18.34 5.35
N THR A 125 1.77 -17.72 4.73
CA THR A 125 0.51 -18.40 4.33
C THR A 125 0.19 -18.11 2.88
N SER A 126 -0.45 -19.07 2.24
CA SER A 126 -1.08 -18.87 0.95
C SER A 126 -2.60 -18.89 1.14
N VAL A 127 -3.24 -17.75 0.95
CA VAL A 127 -4.70 -17.66 0.97
C VAL A 127 -5.20 -17.88 -0.45
N GLY A 128 -6.08 -18.83 -0.61
CA GLY A 128 -6.60 -19.19 -1.93
C GLY A 128 -7.51 -18.13 -2.54
N LYS A 129 -8.16 -18.49 -3.64
CA LYS A 129 -9.05 -17.61 -4.38
C LYS A 129 -10.41 -17.49 -3.67
N SER A 130 -10.97 -16.29 -3.63
CA SER A 130 -12.30 -15.99 -3.13
C SER A 130 -12.54 -16.48 -1.68
N VAL A 131 -11.48 -16.43 -0.87
CA VAL A 131 -11.55 -16.75 0.55
C VAL A 131 -11.95 -15.50 1.33
N ASN A 132 -12.77 -15.66 2.34
CA ASN A 132 -13.17 -14.58 3.22
C ASN A 132 -12.71 -14.90 4.65
N ILE A 133 -11.74 -14.15 5.15
CA ILE A 133 -11.24 -14.30 6.51
C ILE A 133 -11.84 -13.19 7.37
N GLY A 134 -12.59 -13.61 8.39
CA GLY A 134 -13.15 -12.69 9.38
C GLY A 134 -12.14 -12.34 10.45
N ALA A 135 -12.62 -11.68 11.52
CA ALA A 135 -11.80 -11.32 12.65
C ALA A 135 -11.35 -12.53 13.47
N GLY A 136 -10.16 -12.46 14.01
CA GLY A 136 -9.72 -13.54 14.87
C GLY A 136 -8.24 -13.75 14.92
#